data_76b01c263034ef8a9e757aac1c25d288
#
_entry.id   76b01c263034ef8a9e757aac1c25d288
#
_cell.length_a   1.000
_cell.length_b   1.000
_cell.length_c   1.000
_cell.angle_alpha   90.00
_cell.angle_beta   90.00
_cell.angle_gamma   90.00
#
_symmetry.space_group_name_H-M   'P 1'
#
loop_
_entity.id
_entity.type
_entity.pdbx_description
1 polymer ?
#
loop_
_entity_poly.entity_id
_entity_poly.type
_entity_poly.pdbx_seq_one_letter_code
_entity_poly.pdbx_strand_id
1 'polypeptide(L)'
;MKELLNTLNNNPDELRPIELAAQIHYDFAWIHPFEDGNGRMSRLLLNLILVRNGYPFVVIKSVDKPQYLRALREMDISGNFNPFLIYVSRCTEQTLDLYLMPEKPSKKEEFLSLAKLAKGTTYSAEYLSLLARKGRIDAIKEGKTWKSTKKTIDAYVEEQNGK
;
A
#
# COMPACT_ATOMS: atom_id res chain seq x y z
N MET A 1 -3.39 19.94 -24.36
CA MET A 1 -1.97 19.53 -24.25
C MET A 1 -1.10 20.62 -23.62
N LYS A 2 -1.12 21.90 -24.06
CA LYS A 2 -0.30 22.96 -23.42
C LYS A 2 -0.62 23.17 -21.95
N GLU A 3 -1.89 23.19 -21.58
CA GLU A 3 -2.37 23.31 -20.19
C GLU A 3 -1.92 22.11 -19.34
N LEU A 4 -2.08 20.88 -19.84
CA LEU A 4 -1.61 19.67 -19.17
C LEU A 4 -0.10 19.75 -18.87
N LEU A 5 0.72 20.19 -19.83
CA LEU A 5 2.15 20.36 -19.64
C LEU A 5 2.47 21.45 -18.61
N ASN A 6 1.68 22.54 -18.60
CA ASN A 6 1.81 23.58 -17.59
C ASN A 6 1.49 23.04 -16.18
N THR A 7 0.37 22.34 -16.03
CA THR A 7 -0.01 21.72 -14.74
C THR A 7 1.04 20.71 -14.27
N LEU A 8 1.56 19.88 -15.19
CA LEU A 8 2.59 18.90 -14.86
C LEU A 8 3.91 19.52 -14.38
N ASN A 9 4.35 20.60 -15.02
CA ASN A 9 5.65 21.20 -14.77
C ASN A 9 5.63 22.24 -13.65
N ASN A 10 4.59 23.05 -13.56
CA ASN A 10 4.52 24.21 -12.70
C ASN A 10 3.55 24.06 -11.53
N ASN A 11 2.61 23.09 -11.61
CA ASN A 11 1.56 22.86 -10.61
C ASN A 11 0.94 24.19 -10.11
N PRO A 12 0.33 25.00 -10.98
CA PRO A 12 -0.11 26.35 -10.66
C PRO A 12 -1.19 26.40 -9.57
N ASP A 13 -1.94 25.31 -9.40
CA ASP A 13 -3.01 25.18 -8.40
C ASP A 13 -2.49 24.58 -7.09
N GLU A 14 -1.19 24.40 -6.94
CA GLU A 14 -0.53 23.83 -5.75
C GLU A 14 -1.13 22.51 -5.27
N LEU A 15 -1.53 21.66 -6.22
CA LEU A 15 -2.14 20.36 -5.94
C LEU A 15 -1.17 19.46 -5.19
N ARG A 16 -1.69 18.74 -4.20
CA ARG A 16 -0.92 17.70 -3.51
C ARG A 16 -0.56 16.56 -4.47
N PRO A 17 0.50 15.78 -4.22
CA PRO A 17 1.00 14.78 -5.17
C PRO A 17 -0.04 13.81 -5.71
N ILE A 18 -0.96 13.33 -4.88
CA ILE A 18 -2.02 12.39 -5.31
C ILE A 18 -3.06 13.12 -6.16
N GLU A 19 -3.40 14.36 -5.81
CA GLU A 19 -4.33 15.21 -6.58
C GLU A 19 -3.74 15.53 -7.95
N LEU A 20 -2.48 15.97 -8.00
CA LEU A 20 -1.77 16.24 -9.25
C LEU A 20 -1.69 14.99 -10.14
N ALA A 21 -1.35 13.84 -9.55
CA ALA A 21 -1.25 12.59 -10.28
C ALA A 21 -2.61 12.16 -10.88
N ALA A 22 -3.69 12.30 -10.11
CA ALA A 22 -5.03 12.00 -10.56
C ALA A 22 -5.50 12.99 -11.65
N GLN A 23 -5.22 14.29 -11.48
CA GLN A 23 -5.58 15.32 -12.47
C GLN A 23 -4.87 15.07 -13.81
N ILE A 24 -3.56 14.90 -13.80
CA ILE A 24 -2.78 14.64 -15.02
C ILE A 24 -3.21 13.35 -15.71
N HIS A 25 -3.52 12.31 -14.92
CA HIS A 25 -4.07 11.06 -15.48
C HIS A 25 -5.38 11.30 -16.23
N TYR A 26 -6.33 12.02 -15.60
CA TYR A 26 -7.63 12.31 -16.19
C TYR A 26 -7.47 13.18 -17.45
N ASP A 27 -6.76 14.29 -17.36
CA ASP A 27 -6.56 15.22 -18.47
C ASP A 27 -5.92 14.54 -19.67
N PHE A 28 -4.92 13.69 -19.45
CA PHE A 28 -4.28 12.94 -20.53
C PHE A 28 -5.24 11.92 -21.17
N ALA A 29 -6.01 11.21 -20.36
CA ALA A 29 -7.02 10.27 -20.85
C ALA A 29 -8.13 10.98 -21.65
N TRP A 30 -8.52 12.18 -21.22
CA TRP A 30 -9.51 13.04 -21.89
C TRP A 30 -8.99 13.59 -23.24
N ILE A 31 -7.78 14.16 -23.26
CA ILE A 31 -7.15 14.72 -24.47
C ILE A 31 -6.98 13.65 -25.55
N HIS A 32 -6.73 12.41 -25.13
CA HIS A 32 -6.61 11.22 -25.99
C HIS A 32 -5.69 11.40 -27.20
N PRO A 33 -4.41 11.82 -27.01
CA PRO A 33 -3.57 12.31 -28.10
C PRO A 33 -3.07 11.23 -29.07
N PHE A 34 -3.17 9.94 -28.73
CA PHE A 34 -2.69 8.82 -29.55
C PHE A 34 -3.84 7.97 -30.07
N GLU A 35 -3.62 7.26 -31.16
CA GLU A 35 -4.60 6.30 -31.69
C GLU A 35 -4.80 5.11 -30.74
N ASP A 36 -3.73 4.65 -30.07
CA ASP A 36 -3.76 3.58 -29.04
C ASP A 36 -2.81 3.90 -27.90
N GLY A 37 -3.03 3.25 -26.75
CA GLY A 37 -2.14 3.33 -25.61
C GLY A 37 -2.39 4.49 -24.65
N ASN A 38 -3.40 5.34 -24.88
CA ASN A 38 -3.70 6.49 -24.02
C ASN A 38 -3.93 6.09 -22.56
N GLY A 39 -4.68 5.02 -22.33
CA GLY A 39 -4.90 4.51 -20.97
C GLY A 39 -3.65 3.93 -20.30
N ARG A 40 -2.68 3.42 -21.08
CA ARG A 40 -1.36 2.99 -20.55
C ARG A 40 -0.52 4.21 -20.20
N MET A 41 -0.48 5.19 -21.08
CA MET A 41 0.29 6.41 -20.88
C MET A 41 -0.25 7.24 -19.71
N SER A 42 -1.56 7.38 -19.57
CA SER A 42 -2.16 8.10 -18.41
C SER A 42 -1.78 7.46 -17.07
N ARG A 43 -1.77 6.11 -17.00
CA ARG A 43 -1.29 5.39 -15.80
C ARG A 43 0.21 5.53 -15.55
N LEU A 44 1.02 5.61 -16.60
CA LEU A 44 2.46 5.88 -16.45
C LEU A 44 2.72 7.30 -15.94
N LEU A 45 2.00 8.31 -16.45
CA LEU A 45 2.11 9.68 -15.96
C LEU A 45 1.69 9.82 -14.50
N LEU A 46 0.57 9.18 -14.10
CA LEU A 46 0.14 9.11 -12.72
C LEU A 46 1.28 8.57 -11.83
N ASN A 47 1.85 7.43 -12.21
CA ASN A 47 2.91 6.81 -11.44
C ASN A 47 4.22 7.62 -11.46
N LEU A 48 4.55 8.28 -12.55
CA LEU A 48 5.70 9.18 -12.62
C LEU A 48 5.60 10.27 -11.56
N ILE A 49 4.43 10.90 -11.42
CA ILE A 49 4.20 11.96 -10.43
C ILE A 49 4.28 11.40 -9.02
N LEU A 50 3.62 10.27 -8.75
CA LEU A 50 3.63 9.64 -7.44
C LEU A 50 5.05 9.27 -7.00
N VAL A 51 5.82 8.58 -7.86
CA VAL A 51 7.18 8.14 -7.55
C VAL A 51 8.13 9.33 -7.35
N ARG A 52 8.03 10.37 -8.17
CA ARG A 52 8.83 11.61 -7.97
C ARG A 52 8.58 12.30 -6.63
N ASN A 53 7.41 12.08 -6.04
CA ASN A 53 7.02 12.62 -4.75
C ASN A 53 7.14 11.61 -3.59
N GLY A 54 7.89 10.51 -3.77
CA GLY A 54 8.18 9.53 -2.72
C GLY A 54 7.07 8.51 -2.45
N TYR A 55 6.03 8.47 -3.27
CA TYR A 55 5.00 7.44 -3.19
C TYR A 55 5.41 6.16 -3.93
N PRO A 56 4.92 4.99 -3.52
CA PRO A 56 5.18 3.76 -4.25
C PRO A 56 4.43 3.72 -5.59
N PHE A 57 4.86 2.83 -6.48
CA PHE A 57 4.21 2.59 -7.76
C PHE A 57 2.83 1.95 -7.55
N VAL A 58 1.78 2.62 -8.02
CA VAL A 58 0.38 2.20 -7.87
C VAL A 58 -0.08 1.38 -9.07
N VAL A 59 -0.68 0.22 -8.80
CA VAL A 59 -1.25 -0.66 -9.84
C VAL A 59 -2.77 -0.59 -9.81
N ILE A 60 -3.36 -0.11 -10.89
CA ILE A 60 -4.81 -0.19 -11.13
C ILE A 60 -5.12 -1.59 -11.65
N LYS A 61 -5.71 -2.43 -10.80
CA LYS A 61 -5.99 -3.84 -11.12
C LYS A 61 -7.11 -3.97 -12.15
N SER A 62 -7.03 -4.98 -13.01
CA SER A 62 -8.07 -5.25 -14.02
C SER A 62 -9.43 -5.57 -13.42
N VAL A 63 -9.46 -6.18 -12.24
CA VAL A 63 -10.71 -6.47 -11.48
C VAL A 63 -11.44 -5.18 -11.08
N ASP A 64 -10.72 -4.08 -10.86
CA ASP A 64 -11.27 -2.80 -10.44
C ASP A 64 -11.67 -1.90 -11.64
N LYS A 65 -11.47 -2.40 -12.88
CA LYS A 65 -11.76 -1.64 -14.11
C LYS A 65 -13.18 -1.04 -14.17
N PRO A 66 -14.25 -1.74 -13.75
CA PRO A 66 -15.59 -1.15 -13.75
C PRO A 66 -15.71 0.07 -12.81
N GLN A 67 -15.09 0.00 -11.62
CA GLN A 67 -15.09 1.11 -10.66
C GLN A 67 -14.26 2.29 -11.17
N TYR A 68 -13.10 2.01 -11.72
CA TYR A 68 -12.23 2.99 -12.36
C TYR A 68 -12.96 3.75 -13.50
N LEU A 69 -13.60 3.03 -14.43
CA LEU A 69 -14.32 3.65 -15.54
C LEU A 69 -15.55 4.44 -15.07
N ARG A 70 -16.22 4.00 -14.00
CA ARG A 70 -17.34 4.74 -13.41
C ARG A 70 -16.86 6.08 -12.84
N ALA A 71 -15.74 6.07 -12.12
CA ALA A 71 -15.17 7.27 -11.50
C ALA A 71 -14.75 8.31 -12.58
N LEU A 72 -14.17 7.85 -13.70
CA LEU A 72 -13.84 8.73 -14.83
C LEU A 72 -15.10 9.31 -15.48
N ARG A 73 -16.13 8.49 -15.74
CA ARG A 73 -17.40 8.94 -16.33
C ARG A 73 -18.13 9.97 -15.46
N GLU A 74 -18.03 9.85 -14.15
CA GLU A 74 -18.64 10.83 -13.25
C GLU A 74 -18.03 12.22 -13.46
N MET A 75 -16.73 12.29 -13.65
CA MET A 75 -16.05 13.54 -14.01
C MET A 75 -16.53 14.06 -15.38
N ASP A 76 -16.67 13.19 -16.40
CA ASP A 76 -17.12 13.55 -17.73
C ASP A 76 -18.55 14.13 -17.74
N ILE A 77 -19.44 13.59 -16.89
CA ILE A 77 -20.88 13.95 -16.88
C ILE A 77 -21.15 15.14 -15.96
N SER A 78 -20.59 15.14 -14.76
CA SER A 78 -20.95 16.11 -13.71
C SER A 78 -19.86 17.13 -13.40
N GLY A 79 -18.63 16.95 -13.94
CA GLY A 79 -17.46 17.71 -13.56
C GLY A 79 -16.96 17.39 -12.15
N ASN A 80 -17.52 16.38 -11.48
CA ASN A 80 -17.13 16.00 -10.12
C ASN A 80 -15.88 15.11 -10.12
N PHE A 81 -14.75 15.68 -9.75
CA PHE A 81 -13.46 14.99 -9.71
C PHE A 81 -13.29 14.06 -8.50
N ASN A 82 -14.06 14.28 -7.42
CA ASN A 82 -13.89 13.56 -6.16
C ASN A 82 -13.94 12.03 -6.26
N PRO A 83 -14.86 11.40 -7.03
CA PRO A 83 -14.90 9.95 -7.14
C PRO A 83 -13.62 9.36 -7.71
N PHE A 84 -12.99 10.03 -8.68
CA PHE A 84 -11.74 9.59 -9.27
C PHE A 84 -10.55 9.81 -8.33
N LEU A 85 -10.49 10.97 -7.66
CA LEU A 85 -9.49 11.24 -6.64
C LEU A 85 -9.54 10.23 -5.49
N ILE A 86 -10.73 9.91 -4.98
CA ILE A 86 -10.93 8.88 -3.94
C ILE A 86 -10.45 7.51 -4.44
N TYR A 87 -10.75 7.17 -5.69
CA TYR A 87 -10.30 5.91 -6.29
C TYR A 87 -8.76 5.81 -6.31
N VAL A 88 -8.08 6.85 -6.82
CA VAL A 88 -6.60 6.90 -6.86
C VAL A 88 -6.01 6.86 -5.45
N SER A 89 -6.59 7.61 -4.51
CA SER A 89 -6.15 7.63 -3.12
C SER A 89 -6.22 6.24 -2.47
N ARG A 90 -7.32 5.51 -2.68
CA ARG A 90 -7.47 4.13 -2.19
C ARG A 90 -6.44 3.17 -2.79
N CYS A 91 -6.18 3.28 -4.10
CA CYS A 91 -5.15 2.48 -4.74
C CYS A 91 -3.76 2.77 -4.16
N THR A 92 -3.48 4.04 -3.85
CA THR A 92 -2.23 4.47 -3.22
C THR A 92 -2.12 3.94 -1.79
N GLU A 93 -3.17 4.06 -0.98
CA GLU A 93 -3.25 3.52 0.38
C GLU A 93 -3.01 2.00 0.39
N GLN A 94 -3.72 1.24 -0.45
CA GLN A 94 -3.53 -0.21 -0.55
C GLN A 94 -2.09 -0.59 -0.92
N THR A 95 -1.44 0.21 -1.75
CA THR A 95 -0.05 -0.04 -2.12
C THR A 95 0.89 0.30 -0.96
N LEU A 96 0.66 1.40 -0.25
CA LEU A 96 1.40 1.76 0.95
C LEU A 96 1.29 0.69 2.02
N ASP A 97 0.10 0.15 2.24
CA ASP A 97 -0.11 -0.96 3.19
C ASP A 97 0.75 -2.18 2.83
N LEU A 98 0.86 -2.52 1.53
CA LEU A 98 1.73 -3.61 1.07
C LEU A 98 3.22 -3.34 1.34
N TYR A 99 3.66 -2.08 1.16
CA TYR A 99 5.05 -1.67 1.43
C TYR A 99 5.38 -1.61 2.93
N LEU A 100 4.40 -1.22 3.73
CA LEU A 100 4.54 -1.09 5.18
C LEU A 100 4.26 -2.40 5.93
N MET A 101 3.70 -3.41 5.24
CA MET A 101 3.57 -4.74 5.84
C MET A 101 4.97 -5.26 6.18
N PRO A 102 5.19 -5.69 7.43
CA PRO A 102 6.44 -6.37 7.77
C PRO A 102 6.64 -7.52 6.80
N GLU A 103 7.87 -7.67 6.29
CA GLU A 103 8.23 -8.79 5.41
C GLU A 103 7.70 -10.08 6.02
N LYS A 104 6.83 -10.78 5.26
CA LYS A 104 6.49 -12.14 5.66
C LYS A 104 7.80 -12.90 5.72
N PRO A 105 8.14 -13.51 6.86
CA PRO A 105 9.40 -14.22 6.98
C PRO A 105 9.57 -15.18 5.79
N SER A 106 10.78 -15.28 5.29
CA SER A 106 11.12 -16.10 4.14
C SER A 106 10.47 -17.48 4.30
N LYS A 107 10.05 -18.13 3.20
CA LYS A 107 9.37 -19.45 3.15
C LYS A 107 10.00 -20.57 3.99
N LYS A 108 11.10 -20.30 4.72
CA LYS A 108 11.82 -21.23 5.60
C LYS A 108 11.43 -21.09 7.09
N GLU A 109 10.70 -20.06 7.49
CA GLU A 109 10.33 -19.89 8.90
C GLU A 109 8.87 -20.29 9.13
N GLU A 110 8.67 -21.42 9.80
CA GLU A 110 7.33 -21.92 10.15
C GLU A 110 6.74 -21.08 11.28
N PHE A 111 5.58 -20.44 11.04
CA PHE A 111 4.82 -19.77 12.07
C PHE A 111 4.09 -20.79 12.95
N LEU A 112 4.52 -20.86 14.18
CA LEU A 112 3.96 -21.75 15.18
C LEU A 112 3.14 -20.95 16.20
N SER A 113 2.13 -21.58 16.79
CA SER A 113 1.40 -20.98 17.91
C SER A 113 2.34 -20.69 19.08
N LEU A 114 2.14 -19.57 19.78
CA LEU A 114 2.95 -19.24 20.97
C LEU A 114 2.87 -20.34 22.04
N ALA A 115 1.76 -21.05 22.14
CA ALA A 115 1.64 -22.21 23.01
C ALA A 115 2.58 -23.36 22.62
N LYS A 116 2.85 -23.56 21.32
CA LYS A 116 3.82 -24.57 20.84
C LYS A 116 5.27 -24.11 21.08
N LEU A 117 5.53 -22.84 20.83
CA LEU A 117 6.86 -22.23 21.02
C LEU A 117 7.26 -22.14 22.51
N ALA A 118 6.30 -21.88 23.39
CA ALA A 118 6.52 -21.82 24.84
C ALA A 118 7.10 -23.12 25.40
N LYS A 119 6.78 -24.29 24.84
CA LYS A 119 7.30 -25.59 25.28
C LYS A 119 8.84 -25.72 25.18
N GLY A 120 9.47 -24.87 24.37
CA GLY A 120 10.94 -24.85 24.21
C GLY A 120 11.64 -23.72 24.96
N THR A 121 10.90 -22.96 25.78
CA THR A 121 11.44 -21.81 26.52
C THR A 121 11.07 -21.86 28.02
N THR A 122 11.66 -21.00 28.82
CA THR A 122 11.30 -20.79 30.23
C THR A 122 10.05 -19.96 30.44
N TYR A 123 9.46 -19.44 29.35
CA TYR A 123 8.31 -18.56 29.40
C TYR A 123 6.98 -19.30 29.13
N SER A 124 5.92 -18.88 29.83
CA SER A 124 4.58 -19.43 29.59
C SER A 124 3.96 -18.87 28.28
N ALA A 125 3.00 -19.61 27.72
CA ALA A 125 2.26 -19.19 26.53
C ALA A 125 1.51 -17.86 26.73
N GLU A 126 1.01 -17.63 27.94
CA GLU A 126 0.32 -16.41 28.36
C GLU A 126 1.28 -15.23 28.35
N TYR A 127 2.50 -15.42 28.86
CA TYR A 127 3.53 -14.38 28.88
C TYR A 127 3.97 -14.02 27.45
N LEU A 128 4.24 -15.00 26.60
CA LEU A 128 4.57 -14.75 25.19
C LEU A 128 3.42 -14.04 24.48
N SER A 129 2.16 -14.37 24.79
CA SER A 129 0.99 -13.68 24.24
C SER A 129 0.88 -12.25 24.73
N LEU A 130 1.28 -11.96 25.97
CA LEU A 130 1.34 -10.60 26.50
C LEU A 130 2.43 -9.77 25.77
N LEU A 131 3.60 -10.38 25.51
CA LEU A 131 4.69 -9.73 24.78
C LEU A 131 4.28 -9.41 23.34
N ALA A 132 3.60 -10.34 22.67
CA ALA A 132 3.04 -10.14 21.33
C ALA A 132 2.05 -8.96 21.30
N ARG A 133 1.12 -8.88 22.26
CA ARG A 133 0.17 -7.75 22.39
C ARG A 133 0.85 -6.41 22.64
N LYS A 134 2.00 -6.41 23.35
CA LYS A 134 2.78 -5.21 23.63
C LYS A 134 3.79 -4.85 22.53
N GLY A 135 3.83 -5.61 21.42
CA GLY A 135 4.79 -5.41 20.34
C GLY A 135 6.25 -5.62 20.73
N ARG A 136 6.50 -6.41 21.78
CA ARG A 136 7.85 -6.73 22.26
C ARG A 136 8.50 -7.90 21.52
N ILE A 137 7.70 -8.72 20.86
CA ILE A 137 8.12 -9.78 19.96
C ILE A 137 7.30 -9.69 18.66
N ASP A 138 7.93 -10.00 17.53
CA ASP A 138 7.25 -10.06 16.25
C ASP A 138 6.31 -11.26 16.21
N ALA A 139 5.02 -11.00 16.13
CA ALA A 139 3.99 -12.02 16.11
C ALA A 139 2.80 -11.58 15.25
N ILE A 140 2.18 -12.53 14.60
CA ILE A 140 0.96 -12.32 13.83
C ILE A 140 -0.24 -12.92 14.55
N LYS A 141 -1.40 -12.28 14.44
CA LYS A 141 -2.65 -12.80 15.00
C LYS A 141 -3.45 -13.47 13.89
N GLU A 142 -3.68 -14.76 14.03
CA GLU A 142 -4.51 -15.53 13.10
C GLU A 142 -5.74 -16.05 13.85
N GLY A 143 -6.89 -15.44 13.58
CA GLY A 143 -8.12 -15.66 14.32
C GLY A 143 -7.97 -15.30 15.80
N LYS A 144 -8.11 -16.29 16.68
CA LYS A 144 -7.95 -16.13 18.14
C LYS A 144 -6.53 -16.43 18.65
N THR A 145 -5.62 -16.89 17.78
CA THR A 145 -4.30 -17.40 18.16
C THR A 145 -3.18 -16.47 17.69
N TRP A 146 -2.24 -16.17 18.59
CA TRP A 146 -1.00 -15.52 18.24
C TRP A 146 0.02 -16.56 17.76
N LYS A 147 0.71 -16.25 16.65
CA LYS A 147 1.77 -17.09 16.06
C LYS A 147 3.04 -16.26 15.89
N SER A 148 4.18 -16.91 16.02
CA SER A 148 5.51 -16.32 15.79
C SER A 148 6.45 -17.38 15.23
N THR A 149 7.69 -17.00 14.95
CA THR A 149 8.73 -17.95 14.53
C THR A 149 9.60 -18.37 15.72
N LYS A 150 10.21 -19.55 15.62
CA LYS A 150 11.16 -20.01 16.65
C LYS A 150 12.32 -19.01 16.79
N LYS A 151 12.84 -18.49 15.69
CA LYS A 151 13.93 -17.51 15.67
C LYS A 151 13.62 -16.25 16.46
N THR A 152 12.41 -15.71 16.32
CA THR A 152 11.97 -14.52 17.07
C THR A 152 11.95 -14.76 18.56
N ILE A 153 11.48 -15.95 18.99
CA ILE A 153 11.42 -16.30 20.41
C ILE A 153 12.83 -16.56 20.96
N ASP A 154 13.67 -17.27 20.22
CA ASP A 154 15.07 -17.53 20.63
C ASP A 154 15.86 -16.22 20.77
N ALA A 155 15.74 -15.28 19.81
CA ALA A 155 16.37 -13.97 19.88
C ALA A 155 15.91 -13.16 21.12
N TYR A 156 14.61 -13.18 21.45
CA TYR A 156 14.11 -12.54 22.66
C TYR A 156 14.69 -13.17 23.93
N VAL A 157 14.78 -14.50 23.98
CA VAL A 157 15.36 -15.24 25.14
C VAL A 157 16.84 -14.87 25.30
N GLU A 158 17.62 -14.83 24.23
CA GLU A 158 19.03 -14.43 24.24
C GLU A 158 19.23 -13.01 24.74
N GLU A 159 18.40 -12.06 24.27
CA GLU A 159 18.45 -10.66 24.71
C GLU A 159 18.19 -10.52 26.23
N GLN A 160 17.30 -11.33 26.78
CA GLN A 160 16.99 -11.28 28.21
C GLN A 160 18.07 -11.98 29.09
N ASN A 161 18.72 -13.00 28.54
CA ASN A 161 19.77 -13.74 29.25
C ASN A 161 21.14 -13.02 29.20
N GLY A 162 21.33 -12.06 28.29
CA GLY A 162 22.53 -11.24 28.13
C GLY A 162 22.55 -9.95 28.98
N LYS A 163 21.54 -9.76 29.80
CA LYS A 163 21.41 -8.65 30.76
C LYS A 163 21.57 -9.19 32.18
#